data_6861c61af46fbdb94ca994e75bbac933
#
_entry.id   6861c61af46fbdb94ca994e75bbac933
#
_cell.length_a   1.000
_cell.length_b   1.000
_cell.length_c   1.000
_cell.angle_alpha   90.00
_cell.angle_beta   90.00
_cell.angle_gamma   90.00
#
_symmetry.space_group_name_H-M   'P 1'
#
loop_
_entity.id
_entity.type
_entity.pdbx_description
1 polymer ?
#
loop_
_entity_poly.entity_id
_entity_poly.type
_entity_poly.pdbx_seq_one_letter_code
_entity_poly.pdbx_strand_id
1 'polypeptide(L)'
;TLIAGYPWFLDWGRDTLISFEGTVLKNKRFDVARKVLLTFTKDIKQGLVPNGYSEYDNTPLYNSVDASLLLFEQVKKYINYTKDYDFVKDKLYTKLKNIIKNYTKGIDLDKNNIYLDEDYLISAGSLETQNTWMDAKVGDYVVTPRNGKQVEINAMWYNALMITAELAEKFEDDVDIINELKELANNTKKSFNEKFYNKKNKCLYDVLGDDKIRPNQLFALSLSYPVIDPKTEVAKEMFNTVTKKLLNNYGLKTLAKGEVHYTEVYEGDSYRRDISYHQGITWPWLLGPYNDAFLNIIYAEKSKSEKNNLIEHHQKFVEKLKKTYTKELNEGKTIGSISELYDSKKPFESKGAFAQCWSVAE
;
A
#
# COMPACT_ATOMS: atom_id res chain seq x y z
N THR A 1 13.15 -1.26 -13.81
CA THR A 1 11.72 -0.96 -13.62
C THR A 1 10.85 -2.10 -14.10
N LEU A 2 9.57 -2.07 -13.76
CA LEU A 2 8.54 -3.03 -14.18
C LEU A 2 7.48 -2.26 -14.95
N ILE A 3 6.92 -2.87 -15.99
CA ILE A 3 5.75 -2.33 -16.70
C ILE A 3 4.54 -2.51 -15.77
N ALA A 4 3.88 -1.40 -15.40
CA ALA A 4 2.77 -1.41 -14.47
C ALA A 4 1.55 -2.16 -15.00
N GLY A 5 1.15 -1.89 -16.25
CA GLY A 5 -0.02 -2.55 -16.84
C GLY A 5 -0.02 -2.53 -18.36
N TYR A 6 0.12 -3.69 -18.99
CA TYR A 6 0.11 -3.80 -20.44
C TYR A 6 -1.32 -3.72 -21.00
N PRO A 7 -1.59 -2.95 -22.07
CA PRO A 7 -0.63 -2.19 -22.89
C PRO A 7 -0.54 -0.69 -22.56
N TRP A 8 -1.21 -0.19 -21.50
CA TRP A 8 -1.45 1.26 -21.34
C TRP A 8 -0.52 1.96 -20.36
N PHE A 9 0.06 1.23 -19.40
CA PHE A 9 0.88 1.83 -18.36
C PHE A 9 2.34 1.41 -18.52
N LEU A 10 3.24 2.39 -18.46
CA LEU A 10 4.68 2.15 -18.44
C LEU A 10 5.18 1.85 -17.02
N ASP A 11 6.37 2.32 -16.69
CA ASP A 11 7.02 2.08 -15.42
C ASP A 11 6.62 3.15 -14.39
N TRP A 12 5.72 2.75 -13.52
CA TRP A 12 5.30 3.55 -12.37
C TRP A 12 6.01 3.12 -11.10
N GLY A 13 6.46 4.10 -10.29
CA GLY A 13 7.21 3.85 -9.06
C GLY A 13 6.39 3.10 -8.02
N ARG A 14 5.17 3.55 -7.76
CA ARG A 14 4.22 2.89 -6.86
C ARG A 14 3.98 1.45 -7.26
N ASP A 15 3.63 1.22 -8.52
CA ASP A 15 3.32 -0.10 -9.07
C ASP A 15 4.53 -1.02 -9.01
N THR A 16 5.71 -0.52 -9.37
CA THR A 16 6.97 -1.27 -9.27
C THR A 16 7.26 -1.67 -7.83
N LEU A 17 7.09 -0.76 -6.86
CA LEU A 17 7.36 -1.04 -5.45
C LEU A 17 6.36 -2.03 -4.85
N ILE A 18 5.05 -1.89 -5.15
CA ILE A 18 4.05 -2.89 -4.74
C ILE A 18 4.39 -4.26 -5.34
N SER A 19 4.71 -4.30 -6.63
CA SER A 19 5.00 -5.57 -7.34
C SER A 19 6.36 -6.19 -7.00
N PHE A 20 7.23 -5.49 -6.29
CA PHE A 20 8.65 -5.83 -6.12
C PHE A 20 8.87 -7.19 -5.47
N GLU A 21 8.16 -7.50 -4.39
CA GLU A 21 8.31 -8.79 -3.72
C GLU A 21 7.91 -9.94 -4.63
N GLY A 22 6.70 -9.92 -5.17
CA GLY A 22 6.15 -11.05 -5.94
C GLY A 22 6.89 -11.28 -7.26
N THR A 23 7.26 -10.21 -7.97
CA THR A 23 7.89 -10.33 -9.29
C THR A 23 9.41 -10.49 -9.24
N VAL A 24 10.08 -9.94 -8.21
CA VAL A 24 11.54 -9.90 -8.15
C VAL A 24 12.10 -10.77 -7.02
N LEU A 25 11.68 -10.53 -5.76
CA LEU A 25 12.28 -11.20 -4.60
C LEU A 25 11.88 -12.67 -4.51
N LYS A 26 10.61 -13.01 -4.72
CA LYS A 26 10.10 -14.41 -4.74
C LYS A 26 10.79 -15.24 -5.81
N ASN A 27 11.13 -14.63 -6.95
CA ASN A 27 11.87 -15.26 -8.04
C ASN A 27 13.39 -15.24 -7.85
N LYS A 28 13.89 -14.81 -6.69
CA LYS A 28 15.32 -14.74 -6.33
C LYS A 28 16.18 -13.92 -7.31
N ARG A 29 15.59 -12.94 -7.99
CA ARG A 29 16.29 -12.06 -8.95
C ARG A 29 16.94 -10.89 -8.21
N PHE A 30 17.86 -11.19 -7.29
CA PHE A 30 18.43 -10.21 -6.37
C PHE A 30 19.31 -9.16 -7.04
N ASP A 31 19.93 -9.48 -8.17
CA ASP A 31 20.63 -8.52 -9.02
C ASP A 31 19.69 -7.47 -9.63
N VAL A 32 18.52 -7.92 -10.07
CA VAL A 32 17.43 -7.03 -10.54
C VAL A 32 16.90 -6.18 -9.38
N ALA A 33 16.72 -6.79 -8.20
CA ALA A 33 16.27 -6.08 -7.00
C ALA A 33 17.16 -4.88 -6.67
N ARG A 34 18.50 -5.08 -6.65
CA ARG A 34 19.46 -3.98 -6.43
C ARG A 34 19.29 -2.86 -7.49
N LYS A 35 19.17 -3.23 -8.76
CA LYS A 35 19.00 -2.26 -9.86
C LYS A 35 17.71 -1.45 -9.71
N VAL A 36 16.58 -2.09 -9.38
CA VAL A 36 15.30 -1.42 -9.15
C VAL A 36 15.42 -0.42 -8.00
N LEU A 37 15.95 -0.84 -6.83
CA LEU A 37 16.13 0.03 -5.67
C LEU A 37 17.05 1.21 -5.98
N LEU A 38 18.14 1.00 -6.75
CA LEU A 38 19.03 2.08 -7.17
C LEU A 38 18.35 3.05 -8.14
N THR A 39 17.55 2.55 -9.09
CA THR A 39 16.84 3.40 -10.06
C THR A 39 15.91 4.38 -9.36
N PHE A 40 15.02 3.90 -8.49
CA PHE A 40 14.08 4.79 -7.79
C PHE A 40 14.75 5.70 -6.75
N THR A 41 15.89 5.31 -6.21
CA THR A 41 16.62 6.14 -5.25
C THR A 41 17.63 7.10 -5.90
N LYS A 42 17.86 7.00 -7.21
CA LYS A 42 18.76 7.90 -7.95
C LYS A 42 18.20 9.31 -8.04
N ASP A 43 16.91 9.42 -8.35
CA ASP A 43 16.22 10.66 -8.66
C ASP A 43 15.34 11.15 -7.49
N ILE A 44 15.68 10.79 -6.23
CA ILE A 44 14.99 11.35 -5.05
C ILE A 44 15.18 12.86 -5.01
N LYS A 45 14.07 13.61 -4.95
CA LYS A 45 14.06 15.06 -4.86
C LYS A 45 13.20 15.50 -3.67
N GLN A 46 13.76 16.29 -2.76
CA GLN A 46 13.08 16.75 -1.54
C GLN A 46 12.41 15.61 -0.73
N GLY A 47 13.01 14.41 -0.71
CA GLY A 47 12.45 13.24 -0.01
C GLY A 47 11.39 12.47 -0.78
N LEU A 48 11.04 12.88 -2.01
CA LEU A 48 10.11 12.12 -2.84
C LEU A 48 10.85 11.24 -3.85
N VAL A 49 10.46 9.97 -3.88
CA VAL A 49 10.79 9.01 -4.94
C VAL A 49 9.90 9.31 -6.14
N PRO A 50 10.43 9.28 -7.38
CA PRO A 50 9.59 9.43 -8.56
C PRO A 50 8.45 8.41 -8.60
N ASN A 51 7.22 8.87 -8.81
CA ASN A 51 6.09 7.97 -9.06
C ASN A 51 6.04 7.47 -10.50
N GLY A 52 6.81 8.06 -11.39
CA GLY A 52 6.93 7.69 -12.80
C GLY A 52 7.89 8.63 -13.51
N TYR A 53 8.01 8.43 -14.81
CA TYR A 53 8.78 9.28 -15.69
C TYR A 53 7.93 9.67 -16.89
N SER A 54 8.06 10.93 -17.32
CA SER A 54 7.37 11.43 -18.50
C SER A 54 7.80 10.65 -19.76
N GLU A 55 6.83 10.24 -20.55
CA GLU A 55 7.05 9.51 -21.81
C GLU A 55 7.73 10.37 -22.88
N TYR A 56 7.67 11.69 -22.76
CA TYR A 56 8.18 12.62 -23.77
C TYR A 56 9.66 12.94 -23.58
N ASP A 57 10.08 13.16 -22.34
CA ASP A 57 11.42 13.67 -22.03
C ASP A 57 12.10 12.94 -20.87
N ASN A 58 11.48 11.90 -20.36
CA ASN A 58 11.96 11.10 -19.23
C ASN A 58 12.16 11.93 -17.94
N THR A 59 11.41 13.03 -17.79
CA THR A 59 11.43 13.84 -16.56
C THR A 59 10.74 13.09 -15.42
N PRO A 60 11.35 13.02 -14.22
CA PRO A 60 10.72 12.37 -13.06
C PRO A 60 9.46 13.11 -12.58
N LEU A 61 8.41 12.35 -12.28
CA LEU A 61 7.12 12.83 -11.76
C LEU A 61 7.03 12.53 -10.25
N TYR A 62 6.69 13.55 -9.45
CA TYR A 62 6.68 13.45 -7.99
C TYR A 62 5.29 13.58 -7.36
N ASN A 63 4.25 13.25 -8.10
CA ASN A 63 2.83 13.38 -7.73
C ASN A 63 2.34 12.26 -6.78
N SER A 64 3.12 11.88 -5.78
CA SER A 64 2.80 10.75 -4.90
C SER A 64 3.35 10.95 -3.49
N VAL A 65 2.52 10.65 -2.49
CA VAL A 65 2.93 10.61 -1.08
C VAL A 65 3.33 9.20 -0.63
N ASP A 66 2.84 8.17 -1.30
CA ASP A 66 3.00 6.77 -0.89
C ASP A 66 4.27 6.09 -1.45
N ALA A 67 4.70 6.42 -2.67
CA ALA A 67 5.86 5.76 -3.30
C ALA A 67 7.14 5.83 -2.45
N SER A 68 7.42 6.98 -1.82
CA SER A 68 8.58 7.14 -0.94
C SER A 68 8.49 6.27 0.30
N LEU A 69 7.30 6.10 0.88
CA LEU A 69 7.08 5.30 2.08
C LEU A 69 7.05 3.79 1.77
N LEU A 70 6.53 3.39 0.61
CA LEU A 70 6.60 2.01 0.11
C LEU A 70 8.03 1.52 -0.06
N LEU A 71 8.98 2.41 -0.44
CA LEU A 71 10.39 2.05 -0.57
C LEU A 71 10.96 1.43 0.70
N PHE A 72 10.60 1.92 1.89
CA PHE A 72 11.10 1.37 3.16
C PHE A 72 10.69 -0.08 3.35
N GLU A 73 9.43 -0.40 3.09
CA GLU A 73 8.94 -1.78 3.17
C GLU A 73 9.69 -2.69 2.21
N GLN A 74 9.94 -2.24 0.98
CA GLN A 74 10.67 -3.06 0.00
C GLN A 74 12.16 -3.22 0.34
N VAL A 75 12.80 -2.23 0.94
CA VAL A 75 14.15 -2.38 1.49
C VAL A 75 14.17 -3.39 2.64
N LYS A 76 13.19 -3.36 3.55
CA LYS A 76 13.05 -4.35 4.62
C LYS A 76 12.84 -5.75 4.07
N LYS A 77 11.95 -5.93 3.10
CA LYS A 77 11.72 -7.21 2.43
C LYS A 77 13.01 -7.69 1.73
N TYR A 78 13.71 -6.82 1.00
CA TYR A 78 14.98 -7.15 0.37
C TYR A 78 16.00 -7.69 1.38
N ILE A 79 16.18 -7.03 2.53
CA ILE A 79 17.05 -7.51 3.60
C ILE A 79 16.60 -8.88 4.13
N ASN A 80 15.29 -9.07 4.31
CA ASN A 80 14.76 -10.34 4.81
C ASN A 80 15.10 -11.51 3.89
N TYR A 81 15.05 -11.30 2.56
CA TYR A 81 15.40 -12.31 1.56
C TYR A 81 16.90 -12.53 1.37
N THR A 82 17.70 -11.46 1.45
CA THR A 82 19.11 -11.49 1.01
C THR A 82 20.14 -11.42 2.15
N LYS A 83 19.76 -10.82 3.28
CA LYS A 83 20.67 -10.43 4.36
C LYS A 83 21.79 -9.45 3.95
N ASP A 84 21.61 -8.76 2.83
CA ASP A 84 22.59 -7.86 2.19
C ASP A 84 22.56 -6.47 2.85
N TYR A 85 23.00 -6.42 4.09
CA TYR A 85 23.08 -5.18 4.87
C TYR A 85 24.10 -4.20 4.32
N ASP A 86 25.21 -4.68 3.73
CA ASP A 86 26.27 -3.83 3.20
C ASP A 86 25.76 -2.98 2.04
N PHE A 87 25.03 -3.57 1.10
CA PHE A 87 24.40 -2.81 0.01
C PHE A 87 23.43 -1.75 0.55
N VAL A 88 22.61 -2.09 1.52
CA VAL A 88 21.66 -1.15 2.12
C VAL A 88 22.37 -0.03 2.85
N LYS A 89 23.40 -0.34 3.64
CA LYS A 89 24.23 0.65 4.34
C LYS A 89 24.85 1.65 3.37
N ASP A 90 25.53 1.14 2.34
CA ASP A 90 26.35 1.96 1.44
C ASP A 90 25.52 2.75 0.42
N LYS A 91 24.40 2.21 -0.05
CA LYS A 91 23.66 2.78 -1.19
C LYS A 91 22.32 3.39 -0.83
N LEU A 92 21.65 2.92 0.23
CA LEU A 92 20.27 3.30 0.52
C LEU A 92 20.09 4.04 1.85
N TYR A 93 20.81 3.67 2.90
CA TYR A 93 20.53 4.13 4.25
C TYR A 93 20.50 5.66 4.42
N THR A 94 21.50 6.37 3.89
CA THR A 94 21.53 7.85 3.92
C THR A 94 20.31 8.45 3.20
N LYS A 95 19.88 7.83 2.09
CA LYS A 95 18.70 8.27 1.33
C LYS A 95 17.42 8.08 2.13
N LEU A 96 17.27 6.92 2.81
CA LEU A 96 16.14 6.66 3.70
C LEU A 96 16.05 7.68 4.83
N LYS A 97 17.16 7.95 5.55
CA LYS A 97 17.19 9.02 6.56
C LYS A 97 16.79 10.39 5.98
N ASN A 98 17.21 10.68 4.76
CA ASN A 98 16.87 11.94 4.10
C ASN A 98 15.38 12.03 3.74
N ILE A 99 14.74 10.93 3.36
CA ILE A 99 13.27 10.88 3.17
C ILE A 99 12.57 11.22 4.50
N ILE A 100 12.90 10.54 5.60
CA ILE A 100 12.32 10.82 6.92
C ILE A 100 12.46 12.31 7.27
N LYS A 101 13.67 12.85 7.15
CA LYS A 101 13.96 14.26 7.44
C LYS A 101 13.09 15.23 6.62
N ASN A 102 12.86 14.94 5.32
CA ASN A 102 12.04 15.81 4.49
C ASN A 102 10.55 15.69 4.83
N TYR A 103 10.04 14.48 5.10
CA TYR A 103 8.65 14.31 5.57
C TYR A 103 8.38 15.05 6.89
N THR A 104 9.33 15.01 7.81
CA THR A 104 9.24 15.77 9.08
C THR A 104 9.28 17.27 8.85
N LYS A 105 10.10 17.73 7.89
CA LYS A 105 10.30 19.17 7.61
C LYS A 105 9.18 19.80 6.79
N GLY A 106 8.49 18.98 6.00
CA GLY A 106 7.48 19.40 5.05
C GLY A 106 7.98 19.43 3.61
N ILE A 107 7.11 19.03 2.67
CA ILE A 107 7.36 18.91 1.23
C ILE A 107 6.20 19.51 0.45
N ASP A 108 6.45 20.47 -0.41
CA ASP A 108 5.45 21.08 -1.30
C ASP A 108 5.77 20.82 -2.80
N LEU A 109 6.70 19.93 -3.10
CA LEU A 109 7.02 19.56 -4.49
C LEU A 109 5.77 18.96 -5.16
N ASP A 110 5.44 19.42 -6.37
CA ASP A 110 4.26 19.04 -7.16
C ASP A 110 2.93 19.19 -6.39
N LYS A 111 2.83 20.19 -5.52
CA LYS A 111 1.63 20.48 -4.69
C LYS A 111 1.22 19.33 -3.78
N ASN A 112 2.13 18.42 -3.42
CA ASN A 112 1.82 17.31 -2.54
C ASN A 112 1.44 17.75 -1.11
N ASN A 113 1.89 18.93 -0.68
CA ASN A 113 1.56 19.51 0.62
C ASN A 113 1.69 18.48 1.76
N ILE A 114 2.86 17.83 1.84
CA ILE A 114 3.14 16.80 2.85
C ILE A 114 3.80 17.47 4.05
N TYR A 115 3.31 17.22 5.24
CA TYR A 115 3.94 17.70 6.48
C TYR A 115 3.60 16.80 7.66
N LEU A 116 4.50 16.78 8.64
CA LEU A 116 4.25 16.19 9.94
C LEU A 116 3.49 17.22 10.80
N ASP A 117 2.30 16.84 11.24
CA ASP A 117 1.47 17.70 12.08
C ASP A 117 1.88 17.59 13.57
N GLU A 118 1.38 18.49 14.42
CA GLU A 118 1.67 18.54 15.85
C GLU A 118 1.33 17.23 16.60
N ASP A 119 0.44 16.43 16.05
CA ASP A 119 0.07 15.13 16.59
C ASP A 119 0.92 13.97 16.06
N TYR A 120 2.04 14.24 15.41
CA TYR A 120 2.99 13.28 14.87
C TYR A 120 2.44 12.42 13.72
N LEU A 121 1.32 12.83 13.10
CA LEU A 121 0.75 12.19 11.93
C LEU A 121 1.08 13.00 10.67
N ILE A 122 1.31 12.29 9.57
CA ILE A 122 1.49 12.91 8.26
C ILE A 122 0.14 13.37 7.72
N SER A 123 0.09 14.63 7.33
CA SER A 123 -0.98 15.20 6.51
C SER A 123 -0.45 15.46 5.10
N ALA A 124 -1.24 15.16 4.07
CA ALA A 124 -0.83 15.32 2.69
C ALA A 124 -2.00 15.70 1.77
N GLY A 125 -1.66 16.39 0.68
CA GLY A 125 -2.59 16.72 -0.39
C GLY A 125 -3.51 17.90 -0.12
N SER A 126 -4.40 18.13 -1.08
CA SER A 126 -5.47 19.11 -1.07
C SER A 126 -6.69 18.54 -1.80
N LEU A 127 -7.77 19.30 -1.90
CA LEU A 127 -8.96 18.90 -2.69
C LEU A 127 -8.67 18.80 -4.21
N GLU A 128 -7.57 19.40 -4.67
CA GLU A 128 -7.17 19.44 -6.09
C GLU A 128 -6.13 18.36 -6.45
N THR A 129 -5.62 17.62 -5.47
CA THR A 129 -4.55 16.64 -5.66
C THR A 129 -5.02 15.21 -5.48
N GLN A 130 -4.44 14.30 -6.26
CA GLN A 130 -4.63 12.86 -6.21
C GLN A 130 -3.25 12.20 -6.02
N ASN A 131 -2.70 12.22 -4.81
CA ASN A 131 -1.33 11.79 -4.54
C ASN A 131 -1.21 10.45 -3.80
N THR A 132 -2.31 9.72 -3.64
CA THR A 132 -2.32 8.32 -3.17
C THR A 132 -2.61 7.37 -4.34
N TRP A 133 -2.63 6.05 -4.09
CA TRP A 133 -2.95 5.08 -5.13
C TRP A 133 -4.40 5.18 -5.66
N MET A 134 -5.30 5.84 -4.92
CA MET A 134 -6.66 6.16 -5.40
C MET A 134 -6.66 7.51 -6.15
N ASP A 135 -6.01 7.54 -7.29
CA ASP A 135 -5.59 8.75 -8.00
C ASP A 135 -6.41 9.09 -9.26
N ALA A 136 -7.61 8.54 -9.40
CA ALA A 136 -8.49 8.88 -10.53
C ALA A 136 -8.87 10.36 -10.53
N LYS A 137 -8.68 11.01 -11.69
CA LYS A 137 -9.00 12.42 -11.93
C LYS A 137 -9.61 12.60 -13.30
N VAL A 138 -10.66 13.43 -13.41
CA VAL A 138 -11.34 13.75 -14.66
C VAL A 138 -11.29 15.28 -14.88
N GLY A 139 -10.47 15.72 -15.81
CA GLY A 139 -10.13 17.14 -15.92
C GLY A 139 -9.57 17.65 -14.59
N ASP A 140 -10.18 18.65 -14.00
CA ASP A 140 -9.79 19.18 -12.69
C ASP A 140 -10.49 18.50 -11.50
N TYR A 141 -11.45 17.62 -11.76
CA TYR A 141 -12.20 16.91 -10.71
C TYR A 141 -11.45 15.69 -10.19
N VAL A 142 -11.02 15.74 -8.93
CA VAL A 142 -10.44 14.61 -8.21
C VAL A 142 -11.57 13.72 -7.70
N VAL A 143 -11.66 12.49 -8.21
CA VAL A 143 -12.79 11.59 -7.94
C VAL A 143 -12.79 11.08 -6.50
N THR A 144 -11.61 10.84 -5.95
CA THR A 144 -11.43 10.30 -4.59
C THR A 144 -10.47 11.21 -3.82
N PRO A 145 -10.93 12.43 -3.42
CA PRO A 145 -10.07 13.38 -2.72
C PRO A 145 -9.80 12.88 -1.30
N ARG A 146 -8.63 12.30 -1.11
CA ARG A 146 -8.16 11.77 0.16
C ARG A 146 -7.06 12.66 0.72
N ASN A 147 -7.39 13.94 0.93
CA ASN A 147 -6.47 14.92 1.52
C ASN A 147 -6.54 14.92 3.05
N GLY A 148 -5.44 15.28 3.70
CA GLY A 148 -5.29 15.28 5.15
C GLY A 148 -4.55 14.05 5.65
N LYS A 149 -5.02 13.40 6.71
CA LYS A 149 -4.35 12.27 7.35
C LYS A 149 -4.94 10.95 6.84
N GLN A 150 -4.34 10.41 5.78
CA GLN A 150 -4.74 9.12 5.19
C GLN A 150 -4.23 7.95 6.05
N VAL A 151 -5.05 6.90 6.18
CA VAL A 151 -4.77 5.76 7.07
C VAL A 151 -3.53 4.98 6.65
N GLU A 152 -3.39 4.62 5.38
CA GLU A 152 -2.25 3.87 4.86
C GLU A 152 -0.97 4.70 4.91
N ILE A 153 -1.04 6.00 4.63
CA ILE A 153 0.12 6.89 4.67
C ILE A 153 0.69 6.95 6.09
N ASN A 154 -0.17 7.08 7.10
CA ASN A 154 0.27 7.10 8.49
C ASN A 154 0.72 5.73 9.01
N ALA A 155 0.15 4.63 8.50
CA ALA A 155 0.67 3.29 8.76
C ALA A 155 2.06 3.09 8.15
N MET A 156 2.26 3.48 6.88
CA MET A 156 3.56 3.41 6.21
C MET A 156 4.59 4.36 6.85
N TRP A 157 4.16 5.54 7.33
CA TRP A 157 5.03 6.46 8.05
C TRP A 157 5.60 5.82 9.32
N TYR A 158 4.74 5.25 10.16
CA TYR A 158 5.20 4.49 11.33
C TYR A 158 6.17 3.37 10.96
N ASN A 159 5.83 2.59 9.96
CA ASN A 159 6.69 1.50 9.46
C ASN A 159 8.06 2.01 8.97
N ALA A 160 8.08 3.13 8.24
CA ALA A 160 9.32 3.76 7.76
C ALA A 160 10.23 4.21 8.91
N LEU A 161 9.66 4.80 9.95
CA LEU A 161 10.39 5.19 11.16
C LEU A 161 11.00 3.98 11.86
N MET A 162 10.23 2.91 12.05
CA MET A 162 10.68 1.68 12.70
C MET A 162 11.79 0.98 11.91
N ILE A 163 11.65 0.89 10.59
CA ILE A 163 12.69 0.31 9.71
C ILE A 163 13.97 1.15 9.80
N THR A 164 13.84 2.48 9.77
CA THR A 164 15.01 3.36 9.85
C THR A 164 15.70 3.26 11.21
N ALA A 165 14.93 3.16 12.30
CA ALA A 165 15.50 2.97 13.64
C ALA A 165 16.21 1.62 13.78
N GLU A 166 15.63 0.53 13.25
CA GLU A 166 16.31 -0.79 13.20
C GLU A 166 17.62 -0.74 12.42
N LEU A 167 17.63 -0.07 11.26
CA LEU A 167 18.84 0.08 10.45
C LEU A 167 19.87 0.98 11.14
N ALA A 168 19.45 2.03 11.83
CA ALA A 168 20.32 2.90 12.60
C ALA A 168 21.04 2.13 13.73
N GLU A 169 20.31 1.30 14.48
CA GLU A 169 20.89 0.41 15.47
C GLU A 169 21.86 -0.60 14.83
N LYS A 170 21.45 -1.24 13.73
CA LYS A 170 22.25 -2.23 13.02
C LYS A 170 23.55 -1.68 12.49
N PHE A 171 23.56 -0.42 12.06
CA PHE A 171 24.72 0.25 11.48
C PHE A 171 25.52 1.08 12.48
N GLU A 172 25.13 1.03 13.76
CA GLU A 172 25.78 1.76 14.85
C GLU A 172 25.84 3.28 14.60
N ASP A 173 24.69 3.84 14.18
CA ASP A 173 24.53 5.29 13.98
C ASP A 173 24.50 6.02 15.34
N ASP A 174 24.50 7.33 15.30
CA ASP A 174 24.42 8.18 16.48
C ASP A 174 23.22 7.81 17.38
N VAL A 175 23.46 7.68 18.68
CA VAL A 175 22.45 7.31 19.68
C VAL A 175 21.31 8.32 19.73
N ASP A 176 21.61 9.61 19.51
CA ASP A 176 20.58 10.66 19.49
C ASP A 176 19.65 10.48 18.29
N ILE A 177 20.17 10.11 17.11
CA ILE A 177 19.37 9.79 15.92
C ILE A 177 18.48 8.57 16.18
N ILE A 178 19.03 7.52 16.80
CA ILE A 178 18.25 6.31 17.12
C ILE A 178 17.09 6.65 18.09
N ASN A 179 17.39 7.44 19.12
CA ASN A 179 16.39 7.84 20.12
C ASN A 179 15.29 8.72 19.49
N GLU A 180 15.66 9.70 18.67
CA GLU A 180 14.74 10.58 17.97
C GLU A 180 13.77 9.79 17.08
N LEU A 181 14.28 8.83 16.28
CA LEU A 181 13.47 7.97 15.43
C LEU A 181 12.48 7.11 16.23
N LYS A 182 12.93 6.54 17.35
CA LYS A 182 12.06 5.73 18.23
C LYS A 182 10.99 6.56 18.93
N GLU A 183 11.36 7.74 19.40
CA GLU A 183 10.42 8.66 20.03
C GLU A 183 9.33 9.09 19.02
N LEU A 184 9.75 9.49 17.83
CA LEU A 184 8.83 9.86 16.75
C LEU A 184 7.90 8.69 16.38
N ALA A 185 8.43 7.47 16.25
CA ALA A 185 7.64 6.28 15.98
C ALA A 185 6.62 6.00 17.10
N ASN A 186 7.03 6.10 18.37
CA ASN A 186 6.15 5.89 19.51
C ASN A 186 5.01 6.91 19.57
N ASN A 187 5.31 8.19 19.34
CA ASN A 187 4.31 9.26 19.29
C ASN A 187 3.35 9.08 18.11
N THR A 188 3.85 8.73 16.92
CA THR A 188 3.03 8.39 15.75
C THR A 188 2.09 7.23 16.05
N LYS A 189 2.61 6.13 16.62
CA LYS A 189 1.79 4.96 16.98
C LYS A 189 0.70 5.29 17.98
N LYS A 190 1.05 6.05 19.01
CA LYS A 190 0.09 6.50 20.02
C LYS A 190 -1.05 7.30 19.37
N SER A 191 -0.71 8.34 18.62
CA SER A 191 -1.67 9.22 17.95
C SER A 191 -2.55 8.44 16.96
N PHE A 192 -1.95 7.52 16.19
CA PHE A 192 -2.69 6.68 15.26
C PHE A 192 -3.76 5.84 15.98
N ASN A 193 -3.38 5.13 17.03
CA ASN A 193 -4.29 4.25 17.76
C ASN A 193 -5.39 5.02 18.52
N GLU A 194 -5.11 6.24 18.96
CA GLU A 194 -6.10 7.10 19.63
C GLU A 194 -7.14 7.67 18.65
N LYS A 195 -6.74 7.96 17.40
CA LYS A 195 -7.55 8.77 16.48
C LYS A 195 -8.23 8.00 15.36
N PHE A 196 -7.59 6.95 14.81
CA PHE A 196 -8.11 6.30 13.61
C PHE A 196 -9.22 5.28 13.85
N TYR A 197 -9.39 4.76 15.06
CA TYR A 197 -10.41 3.75 15.29
C TYR A 197 -11.83 4.33 15.36
N ASN A 198 -12.66 3.96 14.37
CA ASN A 198 -14.08 4.27 14.31
C ASN A 198 -14.90 3.17 15.01
N LYS A 199 -15.26 3.42 16.25
CA LYS A 199 -16.04 2.49 17.10
C LYS A 199 -17.41 2.13 16.48
N LYS A 200 -18.05 3.06 15.78
CA LYS A 200 -19.37 2.89 15.16
C LYS A 200 -19.29 1.82 14.05
N ASN A 201 -18.29 1.91 13.19
CA ASN A 201 -18.12 1.04 12.03
C ASN A 201 -17.22 -0.17 12.33
N LYS A 202 -16.60 -0.25 13.51
CA LYS A 202 -15.64 -1.29 13.91
C LYS A 202 -14.51 -1.45 12.89
N CYS A 203 -13.95 -0.34 12.43
CA CYS A 203 -12.89 -0.25 11.45
C CYS A 203 -12.11 1.05 11.64
N LEU A 204 -11.15 1.35 10.77
CA LEU A 204 -10.45 2.64 10.80
C LEU A 204 -11.11 3.63 9.84
N TYR A 205 -11.00 4.92 10.14
CA TYR A 205 -11.27 5.98 9.19
C TYR A 205 -10.32 5.87 7.99
N ASP A 206 -10.82 6.06 6.79
CA ASP A 206 -9.99 6.02 5.56
C ASP A 206 -9.06 7.25 5.48
N VAL A 207 -9.61 8.41 5.74
CA VAL A 207 -8.91 9.64 6.10
C VAL A 207 -9.49 10.07 7.44
N LEU A 208 -8.70 10.65 8.31
CA LEU A 208 -9.18 11.02 9.65
C LEU A 208 -10.41 11.93 9.53
N GLY A 209 -11.56 11.45 10.02
CA GLY A 209 -12.86 12.09 9.89
C GLY A 209 -13.73 11.62 8.71
N ASP A 210 -13.19 10.83 7.76
CA ASP A 210 -13.95 10.16 6.70
C ASP A 210 -14.26 8.72 7.11
N ASP A 211 -15.52 8.41 7.37
CA ASP A 211 -15.97 7.12 7.89
C ASP A 211 -16.29 6.07 6.81
N LYS A 212 -16.00 6.37 5.54
CA LYS A 212 -16.13 5.41 4.44
C LYS A 212 -15.29 4.16 4.66
N ILE A 213 -15.88 3.01 4.39
CA ILE A 213 -15.17 1.74 4.54
C ILE A 213 -14.43 1.43 3.24
N ARG A 214 -13.10 1.55 3.30
CA ARG A 214 -12.16 1.30 2.20
C ARG A 214 -11.06 0.31 2.64
N PRO A 215 -10.35 -0.34 1.69
CA PRO A 215 -9.35 -1.37 2.00
C PRO A 215 -8.03 -0.80 2.57
N ASN A 216 -7.76 0.49 2.42
CA ASN A 216 -6.49 1.14 2.79
C ASN A 216 -6.07 0.90 4.24
N GLN A 217 -7.02 0.72 5.13
CA GLN A 217 -6.79 0.39 6.54
C GLN A 217 -6.03 -0.93 6.76
N LEU A 218 -5.96 -1.83 5.77
CA LEU A 218 -5.18 -3.06 5.86
C LEU A 218 -3.69 -2.81 6.11
N PHE A 219 -3.15 -1.71 5.59
CA PHE A 219 -1.75 -1.35 5.82
C PHE A 219 -1.39 -1.13 7.30
N ALA A 220 -2.38 -0.81 8.14
CA ALA A 220 -2.17 -0.72 9.58
C ALA A 220 -1.80 -2.06 10.24
N LEU A 221 -2.07 -3.19 9.57
CA LEU A 221 -1.77 -4.55 10.03
C LEU A 221 -0.81 -5.34 9.15
N SER A 222 -0.68 -5.00 7.85
CA SER A 222 0.05 -5.83 6.87
C SER A 222 1.54 -5.54 6.77
N LEU A 223 1.98 -4.37 7.20
CA LEU A 223 3.38 -3.94 7.08
C LEU A 223 4.32 -4.69 8.03
N SER A 224 5.62 -4.64 7.76
CA SER A 224 6.68 -5.26 8.59
C SER A 224 6.62 -4.80 10.05
N TYR A 225 6.23 -3.55 10.30
CA TYR A 225 5.94 -3.00 11.62
C TYR A 225 4.49 -2.50 11.66
N PRO A 226 3.54 -3.35 12.06
CA PRO A 226 2.14 -2.96 12.17
C PRO A 226 1.94 -1.82 13.19
N VAL A 227 1.26 -0.76 12.79
CA VAL A 227 0.97 0.36 13.69
C VAL A 227 -0.12 0.00 14.71
N ILE A 228 -1.05 -0.91 14.35
CA ILE A 228 -1.99 -1.55 15.27
C ILE A 228 -1.39 -2.89 15.72
N ASP A 229 -1.40 -3.16 17.03
CA ASP A 229 -0.97 -4.47 17.52
C ASP A 229 -1.98 -5.55 17.06
N PRO A 230 -1.53 -6.56 16.28
CA PRO A 230 -2.40 -7.62 15.77
C PRO A 230 -3.11 -8.46 16.85
N LYS A 231 -2.68 -8.38 18.13
CA LYS A 231 -3.31 -9.07 19.26
C LYS A 231 -4.59 -8.38 19.76
N THR A 232 -4.80 -7.13 19.38
CA THR A 232 -5.90 -6.32 19.92
C THR A 232 -7.24 -6.68 19.31
N GLU A 233 -8.32 -6.44 20.05
CA GLU A 233 -9.68 -6.56 19.53
C GLU A 233 -9.93 -5.61 18.36
N VAL A 234 -9.36 -4.41 18.39
CA VAL A 234 -9.42 -3.44 17.29
C VAL A 234 -8.89 -4.04 15.99
N ALA A 235 -7.78 -4.77 16.03
CA ALA A 235 -7.22 -5.46 14.86
C ALA A 235 -8.19 -6.50 14.30
N LYS A 236 -8.78 -7.33 15.17
CA LYS A 236 -9.76 -8.36 14.80
C LYS A 236 -11.05 -7.76 14.24
N GLU A 237 -11.60 -6.75 14.89
CA GLU A 237 -12.83 -6.06 14.43
C GLU A 237 -12.63 -5.38 13.07
N MET A 238 -11.52 -4.65 12.89
CA MET A 238 -11.16 -4.01 11.63
C MET A 238 -11.02 -5.04 10.51
N PHE A 239 -10.25 -6.11 10.72
CA PHE A 239 -10.04 -7.16 9.73
C PHE A 239 -11.34 -7.87 9.35
N ASN A 240 -12.19 -8.18 10.33
CA ASN A 240 -13.51 -8.78 10.11
C ASN A 240 -14.43 -7.83 9.31
N THR A 241 -14.40 -6.53 9.58
CA THR A 241 -15.18 -5.54 8.84
C THR A 241 -14.73 -5.46 7.38
N VAL A 242 -13.43 -5.39 7.13
CA VAL A 242 -12.86 -5.43 5.77
C VAL A 242 -13.26 -6.71 5.06
N THR A 243 -13.07 -7.86 5.68
CA THR A 243 -13.45 -9.17 5.12
C THR A 243 -14.92 -9.21 4.72
N LYS A 244 -15.81 -8.81 5.62
CA LYS A 244 -17.26 -8.87 5.40
C LYS A 244 -17.75 -7.87 4.36
N LYS A 245 -17.18 -6.67 4.33
CA LYS A 245 -17.68 -5.56 3.52
C LYS A 245 -17.03 -5.46 2.15
N LEU A 246 -15.74 -5.85 2.03
CA LEU A 246 -14.93 -5.56 0.86
C LEU A 246 -14.46 -6.81 0.11
N LEU A 247 -14.15 -7.92 0.79
CA LEU A 247 -13.59 -9.11 0.13
C LEU A 247 -14.62 -9.80 -0.77
N ASN A 248 -14.19 -10.17 -1.98
CA ASN A 248 -14.92 -11.06 -2.87
C ASN A 248 -13.98 -12.15 -3.47
N ASN A 249 -14.37 -12.78 -4.56
CA ASN A 249 -13.61 -13.89 -5.13
C ASN A 249 -12.32 -13.45 -5.84
N TYR A 250 -12.25 -12.19 -6.30
CA TYR A 250 -11.19 -11.65 -7.14
C TYR A 250 -10.37 -10.54 -6.46
N GLY A 251 -10.63 -10.24 -5.21
CA GLY A 251 -9.90 -9.18 -4.51
C GLY A 251 -10.76 -8.39 -3.54
N LEU A 252 -10.39 -7.15 -3.30
CA LEU A 252 -11.15 -6.27 -2.42
C LEU A 252 -11.78 -5.12 -3.20
N LYS A 253 -13.02 -4.83 -2.86
CA LYS A 253 -13.72 -3.62 -3.34
C LYS A 253 -13.07 -2.38 -2.73
N THR A 254 -12.93 -1.35 -3.53
CA THR A 254 -12.34 -0.07 -3.12
C THR A 254 -13.24 0.80 -2.25
N LEU A 255 -14.54 0.46 -2.20
CA LEU A 255 -15.55 1.11 -1.36
C LEU A 255 -16.61 0.08 -0.98
N ALA A 256 -17.14 0.15 0.25
CA ALA A 256 -18.18 -0.76 0.69
C ALA A 256 -19.54 -0.46 0.03
N LYS A 257 -20.30 -1.51 -0.23
CA LYS A 257 -21.68 -1.37 -0.74
C LYS A 257 -22.55 -0.62 0.26
N GLY A 258 -23.28 0.37 -0.24
CA GLY A 258 -24.13 1.25 0.56
C GLY A 258 -23.51 2.62 0.84
N GLU A 259 -22.23 2.81 0.57
CA GLU A 259 -21.58 4.12 0.63
C GLU A 259 -22.01 5.00 -0.54
N VAL A 260 -21.98 6.31 -0.33
CA VAL A 260 -22.25 7.29 -1.40
C VAL A 260 -21.22 7.13 -2.52
N HIS A 261 -21.67 7.17 -3.76
CA HIS A 261 -20.89 6.93 -4.99
C HIS A 261 -20.47 5.48 -5.24
N TYR A 262 -20.89 4.50 -4.42
CA TYR A 262 -20.60 3.10 -4.68
C TYR A 262 -21.10 2.63 -6.05
N THR A 263 -20.23 1.97 -6.80
CA THR A 263 -20.58 1.30 -8.07
C THR A 263 -20.01 -0.12 -8.11
N GLU A 264 -20.70 -1.00 -8.86
CA GLU A 264 -20.32 -2.42 -8.97
C GLU A 264 -19.72 -2.75 -10.34
N VAL A 265 -19.73 -1.80 -11.29
CA VAL A 265 -19.38 -2.05 -12.70
C VAL A 265 -18.46 -0.96 -13.20
N TYR A 266 -17.39 -1.40 -13.87
CA TYR A 266 -16.44 -0.55 -14.57
C TYR A 266 -16.70 -0.61 -16.08
N GLU A 267 -17.51 0.34 -16.59
CA GLU A 267 -17.91 0.36 -17.99
C GLU A 267 -18.27 1.77 -18.49
N GLY A 268 -18.44 1.88 -19.80
CA GLY A 268 -18.84 3.12 -20.47
C GLY A 268 -17.65 3.88 -21.06
N ASP A 269 -17.84 5.20 -21.26
CA ASP A 269 -16.79 6.11 -21.73
C ASP A 269 -15.70 6.34 -20.68
N SER A 270 -14.65 7.09 -21.02
CA SER A 270 -13.55 7.37 -20.10
C SER A 270 -14.04 8.05 -18.81
N TYR A 271 -14.95 9.01 -18.92
CA TYR A 271 -15.51 9.70 -17.78
C TYR A 271 -16.17 8.72 -16.78
N ARG A 272 -17.04 7.83 -17.26
CA ARG A 272 -17.75 6.85 -16.43
C ARG A 272 -16.78 5.86 -15.79
N ARG A 273 -15.77 5.42 -16.53
CA ARG A 273 -14.74 4.53 -16.00
C ARG A 273 -13.94 5.20 -14.89
N ASP A 274 -13.45 6.43 -15.12
CA ASP A 274 -12.63 7.14 -14.16
C ASP A 274 -13.38 7.46 -12.86
N ILE A 275 -14.65 7.89 -12.95
CA ILE A 275 -15.45 8.13 -11.73
C ILE A 275 -15.81 6.85 -10.97
N SER A 276 -15.70 5.67 -11.57
CA SER A 276 -15.96 4.37 -10.91
C SER A 276 -14.72 3.70 -10.36
N TYR A 277 -13.55 4.07 -10.82
CA TYR A 277 -12.27 3.36 -10.69
C TYR A 277 -11.93 2.95 -9.25
N HIS A 278 -12.13 3.87 -8.29
CA HIS A 278 -11.91 3.63 -6.86
C HIS A 278 -13.19 3.75 -6.02
N GLN A 279 -14.36 3.55 -6.65
CA GLN A 279 -15.66 3.73 -5.98
C GLN A 279 -16.46 2.41 -5.85
N GLY A 280 -15.76 1.31 -5.60
CA GLY A 280 -16.40 0.02 -5.34
C GLY A 280 -15.92 -1.12 -6.25
N ILE A 281 -15.17 -0.82 -7.29
CA ILE A 281 -14.57 -1.82 -8.20
C ILE A 281 -13.55 -2.67 -7.43
N THR A 282 -13.43 -3.93 -7.80
CA THR A 282 -12.57 -4.92 -7.14
C THR A 282 -11.14 -4.87 -7.69
N TRP A 283 -10.17 -4.79 -6.79
CA TRP A 283 -8.76 -4.76 -7.12
C TRP A 283 -8.03 -5.98 -6.56
N PRO A 284 -7.41 -6.82 -7.42
CA PRO A 284 -6.70 -8.04 -7.00
C PRO A 284 -5.49 -7.79 -6.12
N TRP A 285 -4.67 -6.77 -6.41
CA TRP A 285 -3.42 -6.51 -5.68
C TRP A 285 -3.61 -6.35 -4.17
N LEU A 286 -4.79 -5.91 -3.75
CA LEU A 286 -5.13 -5.77 -2.33
C LEU A 286 -5.19 -7.12 -1.58
N LEU A 287 -5.13 -8.25 -2.30
CA LEU A 287 -5.06 -9.58 -1.69
C LEU A 287 -3.73 -9.80 -0.95
N GLY A 288 -2.63 -9.21 -1.41
CA GLY A 288 -1.35 -9.25 -0.71
C GLY A 288 -1.43 -8.61 0.67
N PRO A 289 -1.73 -7.31 0.79
CA PRO A 289 -1.95 -6.67 2.09
C PRO A 289 -3.02 -7.35 2.96
N TYR A 290 -4.09 -7.90 2.35
CA TYR A 290 -5.09 -8.67 3.09
C TYR A 290 -4.52 -9.95 3.69
N ASN A 291 -3.77 -10.71 2.90
CA ASN A 291 -3.11 -11.93 3.34
C ASN A 291 -2.09 -11.67 4.46
N ASP A 292 -1.26 -10.65 4.29
CA ASP A 292 -0.24 -10.29 5.28
C ASP A 292 -0.87 -9.84 6.61
N ALA A 293 -1.95 -9.04 6.55
CA ALA A 293 -2.71 -8.67 7.74
C ALA A 293 -3.31 -9.92 8.43
N PHE A 294 -3.84 -10.87 7.67
CA PHE A 294 -4.38 -12.12 8.23
C PHE A 294 -3.28 -12.96 8.90
N LEU A 295 -2.13 -13.12 8.24
CA LEU A 295 -0.99 -13.85 8.80
C LEU A 295 -0.46 -13.18 10.09
N ASN A 296 -0.40 -11.86 10.14
CA ASN A 296 0.03 -11.14 11.34
C ASN A 296 -0.92 -11.38 12.52
N ILE A 297 -2.24 -11.45 12.28
CA ILE A 297 -3.22 -11.82 13.31
C ILE A 297 -3.01 -13.27 13.76
N ILE A 298 -2.81 -14.22 12.83
CA ILE A 298 -2.56 -15.62 13.13
C ILE A 298 -1.28 -15.80 13.97
N TYR A 299 -0.19 -15.13 13.58
CA TYR A 299 1.08 -15.24 14.32
C TYR A 299 1.00 -14.62 15.70
N ALA A 300 0.21 -13.57 15.86
CA ALA A 300 0.03 -12.88 17.13
C ALA A 300 -0.88 -13.65 18.11
N GLU A 301 -1.76 -14.55 17.63
CA GLU A 301 -2.70 -15.31 18.47
C GLU A 301 -1.97 -16.31 19.38
N LYS A 302 -2.26 -16.23 20.68
CA LYS A 302 -1.66 -17.08 21.72
C LYS A 302 -2.46 -18.33 22.03
N SER A 303 -3.79 -18.25 21.91
CA SER A 303 -4.66 -19.40 22.12
C SER A 303 -4.46 -20.44 21.03
N LYS A 304 -4.00 -21.63 21.38
CA LYS A 304 -3.76 -22.72 20.41
C LYS A 304 -5.04 -23.10 19.64
N SER A 305 -6.18 -23.13 20.33
CA SER A 305 -7.46 -23.46 19.70
C SER A 305 -7.89 -22.39 18.70
N GLU A 306 -7.81 -21.11 19.09
CA GLU A 306 -8.19 -19.99 18.23
C GLU A 306 -7.23 -19.84 17.05
N LYS A 307 -5.92 -20.00 17.29
CA LYS A 307 -4.92 -20.02 16.23
C LYS A 307 -5.16 -21.11 15.19
N ASN A 308 -5.50 -22.33 15.61
CA ASN A 308 -5.82 -23.42 14.69
C ASN A 308 -7.07 -23.11 13.86
N ASN A 309 -8.09 -22.50 14.46
CA ASN A 309 -9.30 -22.06 13.76
C ASN A 309 -8.96 -20.97 12.70
N LEU A 310 -8.16 -19.99 13.06
CA LEU A 310 -7.71 -18.96 12.12
C LEU A 310 -6.89 -19.56 10.97
N ILE A 311 -6.00 -20.53 11.25
CA ILE A 311 -5.23 -21.25 10.22
C ILE A 311 -6.17 -21.97 9.26
N GLU A 312 -7.19 -22.67 9.76
CA GLU A 312 -8.17 -23.36 8.91
C GLU A 312 -8.94 -22.40 8.02
N HIS A 313 -9.35 -21.23 8.55
CA HIS A 313 -10.00 -20.19 7.77
C HIS A 313 -9.08 -19.62 6.69
N HIS A 314 -7.81 -19.40 7.03
CA HIS A 314 -6.81 -18.94 6.06
C HIS A 314 -6.57 -19.97 4.95
N GLN A 315 -6.47 -21.26 5.28
CA GLN A 315 -6.33 -22.32 4.29
C GLN A 315 -7.51 -22.36 3.32
N LYS A 316 -8.75 -22.26 3.83
CA LYS A 316 -9.96 -22.17 2.99
C LYS A 316 -9.94 -20.95 2.07
N PHE A 317 -9.47 -19.82 2.58
CA PHE A 317 -9.27 -18.61 1.78
C PHE A 317 -8.27 -18.83 0.64
N VAL A 318 -7.08 -19.36 0.94
CA VAL A 318 -6.02 -19.65 -0.04
C VAL A 318 -6.52 -20.68 -1.10
N GLU A 319 -7.18 -21.75 -0.71
CA GLU A 319 -7.75 -22.73 -1.65
C GLU A 319 -8.79 -22.12 -2.59
N LYS A 320 -9.63 -21.22 -2.08
CA LYS A 320 -10.59 -20.48 -2.90
C LYS A 320 -9.88 -19.58 -3.91
N LEU A 321 -8.85 -18.87 -3.50
CA LEU A 321 -8.05 -18.02 -4.41
C LEU A 321 -7.36 -18.88 -5.48
N LYS A 322 -6.70 -19.97 -5.11
CA LYS A 322 -6.08 -20.89 -6.06
C LYS A 322 -7.09 -21.33 -7.11
N LYS A 323 -8.27 -21.81 -6.71
CA LYS A 323 -9.32 -22.23 -7.65
C LYS A 323 -9.73 -21.09 -8.58
N THR A 324 -9.95 -19.89 -8.05
CA THR A 324 -10.38 -18.72 -8.82
C THR A 324 -9.32 -18.33 -9.85
N TYR A 325 -8.07 -18.14 -9.41
CA TYR A 325 -7.02 -17.67 -10.28
C TYR A 325 -6.44 -18.73 -11.21
N THR A 326 -6.47 -20.01 -10.82
CA THR A 326 -6.17 -21.09 -11.78
C THR A 326 -7.15 -21.05 -12.96
N LYS A 327 -8.44 -20.83 -12.69
CA LYS A 327 -9.43 -20.66 -13.76
C LYS A 327 -9.15 -19.40 -14.57
N GLU A 328 -8.90 -18.26 -13.93
CA GLU A 328 -8.62 -16.99 -14.61
C GLU A 328 -7.40 -17.09 -15.53
N LEU A 329 -6.31 -17.70 -15.07
CA LEU A 329 -5.08 -17.87 -15.83
C LEU A 329 -5.23 -18.81 -17.04
N ASN A 330 -6.18 -19.76 -17.00
CA ASN A 330 -6.38 -20.74 -18.07
C ASN A 330 -7.54 -20.41 -19.02
N GLU A 331 -8.59 -19.74 -18.50
CA GLU A 331 -9.86 -19.52 -19.19
C GLU A 331 -10.32 -18.06 -19.19
N GLY A 332 -9.60 -17.16 -18.50
CA GLY A 332 -9.94 -15.76 -18.40
C GLY A 332 -9.77 -15.00 -19.72
N LYS A 333 -10.10 -13.71 -19.72
CA LYS A 333 -9.96 -12.85 -20.90
C LYS A 333 -8.50 -12.69 -21.33
N THR A 334 -7.55 -12.84 -20.40
CA THR A 334 -6.12 -12.83 -20.68
C THR A 334 -5.48 -14.10 -20.12
N ILE A 335 -5.29 -15.08 -20.98
CA ILE A 335 -4.62 -16.33 -20.60
C ILE A 335 -3.20 -16.06 -20.13
N GLY A 336 -2.83 -16.61 -18.97
CA GLY A 336 -1.48 -16.49 -18.40
C GLY A 336 -1.21 -15.17 -17.65
N SER A 337 -2.24 -14.30 -17.48
CA SER A 337 -2.08 -13.06 -16.71
C SER A 337 -3.32 -12.74 -15.88
N ILE A 338 -3.22 -11.71 -15.05
CA ILE A 338 -4.31 -11.22 -14.18
C ILE A 338 -4.57 -9.76 -14.54
N SER A 339 -5.85 -9.45 -14.74
CA SER A 339 -6.28 -8.10 -15.09
C SER A 339 -6.12 -7.13 -13.91
N GLU A 340 -6.10 -5.86 -14.21
CA GLU A 340 -5.96 -4.77 -13.26
C GLU A 340 -7.08 -4.77 -12.21
N LEU A 341 -8.31 -4.93 -12.66
CA LEU A 341 -9.51 -4.86 -11.83
C LEU A 341 -10.63 -5.75 -12.35
N TYR A 342 -11.64 -5.95 -11.53
CA TYR A 342 -12.83 -6.75 -11.83
C TYR A 342 -14.09 -6.01 -11.39
N ASP A 343 -15.19 -6.20 -12.12
CA ASP A 343 -16.50 -5.79 -11.63
C ASP A 343 -16.77 -6.39 -10.25
N SER A 344 -17.44 -5.66 -9.38
CA SER A 344 -17.75 -6.12 -8.02
C SER A 344 -19.05 -6.91 -7.89
N LYS A 345 -19.76 -7.09 -9.00
CA LYS A 345 -20.93 -7.98 -9.13
C LYS A 345 -20.63 -9.15 -10.05
N LYS A 346 -21.40 -10.23 -9.92
CA LYS A 346 -21.34 -11.38 -10.84
C LYS A 346 -21.69 -10.96 -12.26
N PRO A 347 -21.00 -11.51 -13.29
CA PRO A 347 -20.03 -12.60 -13.22
C PRO A 347 -18.60 -12.20 -12.81
N PHE A 348 -18.34 -11.00 -12.33
CA PHE A 348 -17.02 -10.46 -11.98
C PHE A 348 -16.13 -10.32 -13.21
N GLU A 349 -16.60 -9.60 -14.20
CA GLU A 349 -15.83 -9.40 -15.44
C GLU A 349 -14.51 -8.69 -15.19
N SER A 350 -13.45 -9.22 -15.82
CA SER A 350 -12.12 -8.59 -15.83
C SER A 350 -12.13 -7.32 -16.68
N LYS A 351 -11.50 -6.27 -16.19
CA LYS A 351 -11.48 -4.92 -16.75
C LYS A 351 -10.09 -4.27 -16.58
N GLY A 352 -9.94 -3.04 -17.08
CA GLY A 352 -8.67 -2.31 -17.01
C GLY A 352 -7.58 -2.90 -17.87
N ALA A 353 -6.33 -2.70 -17.51
CA ALA A 353 -5.20 -3.32 -18.16
C ALA A 353 -5.29 -4.85 -18.01
N PHE A 354 -5.16 -5.57 -19.11
CA PHE A 354 -5.39 -7.02 -19.11
C PHE A 354 -4.21 -7.84 -18.56
N ALA A 355 -3.05 -7.21 -18.35
CA ALA A 355 -1.88 -7.79 -17.71
C ALA A 355 -1.29 -6.75 -16.74
N GLN A 356 -1.71 -6.79 -15.48
CA GLN A 356 -1.32 -5.81 -14.49
C GLN A 356 -0.29 -6.39 -13.52
N CYS A 357 0.85 -5.69 -13.40
CA CYS A 357 2.01 -6.18 -12.65
C CYS A 357 1.69 -6.44 -11.18
N TRP A 358 1.08 -5.49 -10.48
CA TRP A 358 0.74 -5.66 -9.07
C TRP A 358 -0.34 -6.72 -8.82
N SER A 359 -1.27 -6.93 -9.78
CA SER A 359 -2.25 -8.02 -9.66
C SER A 359 -1.62 -9.40 -9.79
N VAL A 360 -0.54 -9.53 -10.58
CA VAL A 360 0.22 -10.77 -10.74
C VAL A 360 1.17 -10.99 -9.56
N ALA A 361 1.68 -9.91 -8.96
CA ALA A 361 2.68 -9.94 -7.91
C ALA A 361 2.11 -10.35 -6.54
N GLU A 362 0.93 -9.86 -6.22
CA GLU A 362 0.26 -9.97 -4.91
C GLU A 362 -0.76 -11.12 -4.88
#